data_0e316984e43fd27c6ff0709764ef89b0
#
_entry.id   0e316984e43fd27c6ff0709764ef89b0
#
_cell.length_a   1.000
_cell.length_b   1.000
_cell.length_c   1.000
_cell.angle_alpha   90.00
_cell.angle_beta   90.00
_cell.angle_gamma   90.00
#
_symmetry.space_group_name_H-M   'P 1'
#
loop_
_entity.id
_entity.type
_entity.pdbx_description
1 polymer ?
#
loop_
_entity_poly.entity_id
_entity_poly.type
_entity_poly.pdbx_seq_one_letter_code
_entity_poly.pdbx_strand_id
1 'polypeptide(L)'
;RVVSSFISEEQAEENFRQELAGVKDLEEVKAKAAAAWNKQLGKVEVEGGSEEDKATFYSCMYHSMLFPRQFYEYNQAGEPVYYSPYDGKVHKGYMFTDNGFWDTFRAQFPLNLLLHPEMHGRYLKSLLDAYDQSGWLPSWSCPGHSGGMIGNHAFSLLADAWVKGVRTFDPQQALKAMHHDATDKAPFGQSIGRSGWRDYYLKGYVPFGTTSEPTAKT
;
A
#
# COMPACT_ATOMS: atom_id res chain seq x y z
N ARG A 1 24.78 -4.53 14.75
CA ARG A 1 23.97 -4.53 13.53
C ARG A 1 22.95 -5.64 13.61
N VAL A 2 21.71 -5.39 13.19
CA VAL A 2 20.62 -6.36 13.16
C VAL A 2 19.97 -6.28 11.80
N VAL A 3 19.64 -7.42 11.23
CA VAL A 3 18.89 -7.54 9.98
C VAL A 3 17.77 -8.55 10.16
N SER A 4 16.78 -8.47 9.33
CA SER A 4 15.64 -9.39 9.31
C SER A 4 15.19 -9.64 7.87
N SER A 5 14.46 -10.72 7.68
CA SER A 5 13.75 -11.02 6.44
C SER A 5 12.43 -11.69 6.79
N PHE A 6 11.42 -11.49 5.95
CA PHE A 6 10.17 -12.25 5.99
C PHE A 6 10.23 -13.53 5.12
N ILE A 7 11.33 -13.71 4.38
CA ILE A 7 11.49 -14.79 3.39
C ILE A 7 12.26 -15.95 3.99
N SER A 8 13.53 -15.71 4.39
CA SER A 8 14.41 -16.73 4.97
C SER A 8 15.62 -16.14 5.66
N GLU A 9 16.40 -16.98 6.34
CA GLU A 9 17.67 -16.61 6.95
C GLU A 9 18.71 -16.19 5.89
N GLU A 10 18.79 -16.92 4.79
CA GLU A 10 19.67 -16.60 3.67
C GLU A 10 19.35 -15.24 3.04
N GLN A 11 18.05 -14.91 2.96
CA GLN A 11 17.63 -13.59 2.50
C GLN A 11 17.99 -12.50 3.51
N ALA A 12 17.90 -12.76 4.80
CA ALA A 12 18.37 -11.81 5.82
C ALA A 12 19.89 -11.55 5.70
N GLU A 13 20.69 -12.59 5.41
CA GLU A 13 22.12 -12.40 5.12
C GLU A 13 22.36 -11.57 3.85
N GLU A 14 21.52 -11.75 2.83
CA GLU A 14 21.58 -10.93 1.62
C GLU A 14 21.24 -9.47 1.91
N ASN A 15 20.19 -9.20 2.67
CA ASN A 15 19.86 -7.86 3.14
C ASN A 15 21.02 -7.21 3.89
N PHE A 16 21.72 -7.98 4.74
CA PHE A 16 22.93 -7.49 5.41
C PHE A 16 24.02 -7.10 4.41
N ARG A 17 24.28 -7.95 3.44
CA ARG A 17 25.32 -7.70 2.42
C ARG A 17 25.04 -6.44 1.62
N GLN A 18 23.80 -6.26 1.19
CA GLN A 18 23.39 -5.11 0.36
C GLN A 18 23.32 -3.81 1.14
N GLU A 19 22.81 -3.83 2.36
CA GLU A 19 22.50 -2.61 3.10
C GLU A 19 23.57 -2.21 4.12
N LEU A 20 24.21 -3.17 4.80
CA LEU A 20 25.01 -2.91 5.98
C LEU A 20 26.48 -3.35 5.89
N ALA A 21 26.86 -4.23 4.96
CA ALA A 21 28.22 -4.74 4.93
C ALA A 21 29.26 -3.65 4.68
N GLY A 22 28.96 -2.70 3.79
CA GLY A 22 29.83 -1.58 3.45
C GLY A 22 29.78 -0.38 4.39
N VAL A 23 28.90 -0.39 5.42
CA VAL A 23 28.73 0.72 6.33
C VAL A 23 29.81 0.74 7.40
N LYS A 24 30.52 1.86 7.57
CA LYS A 24 31.59 2.02 8.55
C LYS A 24 31.06 2.24 9.96
N ASP A 25 30.20 3.24 10.12
CA ASP A 25 29.69 3.69 11.40
C ASP A 25 28.28 4.27 11.32
N LEU A 26 27.76 4.70 12.45
CA LEU A 26 26.42 5.29 12.58
C LEU A 26 26.30 6.64 11.86
N GLU A 27 27.36 7.44 11.86
CA GLU A 27 27.32 8.76 11.20
C GLU A 27 27.22 8.64 9.68
N GLU A 28 27.81 7.61 9.10
CA GLU A 28 27.63 7.30 7.67
C GLU A 28 26.16 6.93 7.36
N VAL A 29 25.52 6.08 8.20
CA VAL A 29 24.10 5.74 8.05
C VAL A 29 23.21 6.96 8.17
N LYS A 30 23.46 7.80 9.17
CA LYS A 30 22.73 9.03 9.40
C LYS A 30 22.85 10.00 8.21
N ALA A 31 24.06 10.15 7.67
CA ALA A 31 24.29 11.00 6.51
C ALA A 31 23.55 10.47 5.26
N LYS A 32 23.58 9.16 5.01
CA LYS A 32 22.83 8.52 3.91
C LYS A 32 21.33 8.69 4.07
N ALA A 33 20.80 8.48 5.28
CA ALA A 33 19.38 8.65 5.57
C ALA A 33 18.94 10.11 5.38
N ALA A 34 19.73 11.07 5.90
CA ALA A 34 19.46 12.49 5.71
C ALA A 34 19.46 12.88 4.24
N ALA A 35 20.43 12.41 3.46
CA ALA A 35 20.49 12.67 2.02
C ALA A 35 19.28 12.07 1.27
N ALA A 36 18.88 10.85 1.61
CA ALA A 36 17.71 10.20 1.01
C ALA A 36 16.41 10.98 1.30
N TRP A 37 16.20 11.39 2.55
CA TRP A 37 15.03 12.20 2.92
C TRP A 37 15.05 13.59 2.30
N ASN A 38 16.19 14.28 2.31
CA ASN A 38 16.32 15.58 1.67
C ASN A 38 16.00 15.54 0.17
N LYS A 39 16.39 14.46 -0.52
CA LYS A 39 16.02 14.26 -1.92
C LYS A 39 14.50 14.13 -2.12
N GLN A 40 13.79 13.49 -1.18
CA GLN A 40 12.34 13.34 -1.30
C GLN A 40 11.59 14.62 -0.90
N LEU A 41 11.97 15.22 0.22
CA LEU A 41 11.35 16.45 0.73
C LEU A 41 11.63 17.65 -0.18
N GLY A 42 12.83 17.74 -0.76
CA GLY A 42 13.22 18.78 -1.70
C GLY A 42 12.53 18.75 -3.07
N LYS A 43 11.58 17.83 -3.30
CA LYS A 43 10.71 17.88 -4.47
C LYS A 43 9.70 19.04 -4.44
N VAL A 44 9.46 19.58 -3.27
CA VAL A 44 8.63 20.77 -3.06
C VAL A 44 9.46 21.81 -2.34
N GLU A 45 9.60 22.99 -2.94
CA GLU A 45 10.23 24.14 -2.32
C GLU A 45 9.15 25.10 -1.86
N VAL A 46 9.23 25.54 -0.60
CA VAL A 46 8.28 26.47 0.01
C VAL A 46 8.95 27.80 0.25
N GLU A 47 8.41 28.84 -0.37
CA GLU A 47 8.84 30.22 -0.16
C GLU A 47 7.84 30.99 0.72
N GLY A 48 8.34 31.94 1.50
CA GLY A 48 7.51 32.72 2.44
C GLY A 48 7.14 31.92 3.69
N GLY A 49 6.23 32.50 4.50
CA GLY A 49 5.88 31.94 5.80
C GLY A 49 6.98 32.05 6.85
N SER A 50 6.67 31.66 8.07
CA SER A 50 7.67 31.55 9.16
C SER A 50 8.49 30.25 9.03
N GLU A 51 9.60 30.17 9.76
CA GLU A 51 10.38 28.93 9.84
C GLU A 51 9.56 27.80 10.52
N GLU A 52 8.65 28.14 11.41
CA GLU A 52 7.72 27.20 12.05
C GLU A 52 6.70 26.62 11.04
N ASP A 53 6.17 27.47 10.16
CA ASP A 53 5.27 27.03 9.09
C ASP A 53 5.98 26.06 8.12
N LYS A 54 7.21 26.38 7.74
CA LYS A 54 8.04 25.52 6.88
C LYS A 54 8.37 24.20 7.58
N ALA A 55 8.74 24.22 8.85
CA ALA A 55 9.00 23.01 9.63
C ALA A 55 7.76 22.14 9.72
N THR A 56 6.59 22.71 9.93
CA THR A 56 5.30 22.02 9.94
C THR A 56 5.01 21.39 8.59
N PHE A 57 5.17 22.15 7.50
CA PHE A 57 4.96 21.65 6.14
C PHE A 57 5.83 20.42 5.83
N TYR A 58 7.14 20.52 6.05
CA TYR A 58 8.06 19.42 5.75
C TYR A 58 7.87 18.22 6.70
N SER A 59 7.48 18.46 7.96
CA SER A 59 7.11 17.39 8.88
C SER A 59 5.85 16.64 8.42
N CYS A 60 4.82 17.35 7.98
CA CYS A 60 3.62 16.74 7.42
C CYS A 60 3.93 15.97 6.13
N MET A 61 4.76 16.54 5.25
CA MET A 61 5.22 15.87 4.04
C MET A 61 5.99 14.57 4.36
N TYR A 62 6.90 14.59 5.33
CA TYR A 62 7.60 13.41 5.84
C TYR A 62 6.62 12.36 6.35
N HIS A 63 5.69 12.72 7.22
CA HIS A 63 4.69 11.79 7.77
C HIS A 63 3.81 11.16 6.69
N SER A 64 3.46 11.91 5.63
CA SER A 64 2.66 11.38 4.51
C SER A 64 3.37 10.28 3.71
N MET A 65 4.70 10.17 3.82
CA MET A 65 5.52 9.18 3.11
C MET A 65 5.92 7.97 3.98
N LEU A 66 5.54 7.92 5.26
CA LEU A 66 5.88 6.79 6.13
C LEU A 66 5.07 5.52 5.79
N PHE A 67 3.89 5.69 5.21
CA PHE A 67 3.00 4.61 4.82
C PHE A 67 2.46 4.84 3.39
N PRO A 68 2.22 3.75 2.65
CA PRO A 68 2.38 2.33 2.98
C PRO A 68 3.85 1.94 3.15
N ARG A 69 4.12 0.98 4.03
CA ARG A 69 5.47 0.42 4.17
C ARG A 69 5.81 -0.51 3.01
N GLN A 70 7.07 -0.48 2.59
CA GLN A 70 7.62 -1.46 1.68
C GLN A 70 7.67 -2.83 2.37
N PHE A 71 7.07 -3.83 1.73
CA PHE A 71 7.02 -5.21 2.22
C PHE A 71 7.63 -6.14 1.17
N TYR A 72 8.79 -5.74 0.66
CA TYR A 72 9.58 -6.50 -0.28
C TYR A 72 11.07 -6.32 0.03
N GLU A 73 11.86 -7.26 -0.43
CA GLU A 73 13.30 -7.33 -0.26
C GLU A 73 13.95 -7.46 -1.64
N TYR A 74 15.26 -7.36 -1.72
CA TYR A 74 15.96 -7.58 -2.98
C TYR A 74 16.77 -8.88 -2.88
N ASN A 75 16.59 -9.78 -3.86
CA ASN A 75 17.36 -11.00 -3.95
C ASN A 75 18.81 -10.72 -4.43
N GLN A 76 19.63 -11.76 -4.49
CA GLN A 76 21.03 -11.66 -4.94
C GLN A 76 21.20 -11.09 -6.35
N ALA A 77 20.19 -11.22 -7.22
CA ALA A 77 20.18 -10.63 -8.56
C ALA A 77 19.73 -9.16 -8.57
N GLY A 78 19.40 -8.57 -7.42
CA GLY A 78 18.86 -7.22 -7.30
C GLY A 78 17.39 -7.10 -7.76
N GLU A 79 16.68 -8.23 -7.88
CA GLU A 79 15.25 -8.22 -8.22
C GLU A 79 14.41 -8.12 -6.96
N PRO A 80 13.30 -7.34 -6.95
CA PRO A 80 12.39 -7.27 -5.83
C PRO A 80 11.65 -8.60 -5.66
N VAL A 81 11.59 -9.08 -4.42
CA VAL A 81 10.90 -10.32 -4.00
C VAL A 81 10.20 -10.08 -2.67
N TYR A 82 9.12 -10.79 -2.42
CA TYR A 82 8.39 -10.67 -1.15
C TYR A 82 7.75 -12.01 -0.76
N TYR A 83 7.61 -12.21 0.54
CA TYR A 83 6.76 -13.27 1.10
C TYR A 83 5.34 -12.75 1.18
N SER A 84 4.43 -13.34 0.42
CA SER A 84 3.05 -12.87 0.36
C SER A 84 2.28 -13.17 1.65
N PRO A 85 1.69 -12.15 2.28
CA PRO A 85 0.79 -12.35 3.40
C PRO A 85 -0.60 -12.85 2.98
N TYR A 86 -0.85 -13.01 1.68
CA TYR A 86 -2.12 -13.40 1.10
C TYR A 86 -2.20 -14.89 0.75
N ASP A 87 -1.12 -15.49 0.27
CA ASP A 87 -1.08 -16.91 -0.10
C ASP A 87 0.08 -17.70 0.55
N GLY A 88 0.94 -17.03 1.33
CA GLY A 88 2.04 -17.65 2.06
C GLY A 88 3.19 -18.14 1.18
N LYS A 89 3.37 -17.55 -0.01
CA LYS A 89 4.43 -17.92 -0.96
C LYS A 89 5.37 -16.75 -1.24
N VAL A 90 6.56 -17.06 -1.73
CA VAL A 90 7.50 -16.05 -2.23
C VAL A 90 7.17 -15.73 -3.67
N HIS A 91 7.03 -14.43 -3.97
CA HIS A 91 6.77 -13.90 -5.30
C HIS A 91 7.82 -12.89 -5.71
N LYS A 92 7.98 -12.69 -7.02
CA LYS A 92 8.73 -11.58 -7.59
C LYS A 92 7.85 -10.33 -7.68
N GLY A 93 8.44 -9.18 -7.43
CA GLY A 93 7.77 -7.88 -7.54
C GLY A 93 7.75 -7.10 -6.24
N TYR A 94 6.90 -6.09 -6.21
CA TYR A 94 6.79 -5.16 -5.09
C TYR A 94 5.51 -5.46 -4.30
N MET A 95 5.62 -5.52 -3.00
CA MET A 95 4.47 -5.61 -2.08
C MET A 95 4.56 -4.47 -1.07
N PHE A 96 3.40 -3.97 -0.67
CA PHE A 96 3.28 -2.89 0.31
C PHE A 96 2.23 -3.26 1.36
N THR A 97 2.41 -2.73 2.56
CA THR A 97 1.54 -3.03 3.70
C THR A 97 1.32 -1.83 4.60
N ASP A 98 0.53 -2.04 5.66
CA ASP A 98 0.24 -1.09 6.73
C ASP A 98 -0.39 0.21 6.22
N ASN A 99 -1.50 0.05 5.51
CA ASN A 99 -2.28 1.20 5.08
C ASN A 99 -3.78 0.91 5.06
N GLY A 100 -4.54 1.86 5.59
CA GLY A 100 -6.00 1.90 5.53
C GLY A 100 -6.46 2.91 4.50
N PHE A 101 -7.18 2.45 3.49
CA PHE A 101 -7.48 3.27 2.31
C PHE A 101 -8.57 4.32 2.55
N TRP A 102 -9.47 4.08 3.50
CA TRP A 102 -10.51 5.05 3.86
C TRP A 102 -9.94 6.40 4.34
N ASP A 103 -8.83 6.37 5.07
CA ASP A 103 -8.15 7.58 5.54
C ASP A 103 -7.38 8.26 4.40
N THR A 104 -6.72 7.48 3.57
CA THR A 104 -5.61 7.95 2.72
C THR A 104 -5.99 8.26 1.27
N PHE A 105 -7.14 7.74 0.78
CA PHE A 105 -7.52 7.90 -0.64
C PHE A 105 -7.81 9.35 -1.02
N ARG A 106 -8.22 10.20 -0.05
CA ARG A 106 -8.67 11.58 -0.31
C ARG A 106 -7.53 12.53 -0.65
N ALA A 107 -6.41 12.42 0.06
CA ALA A 107 -5.32 13.38 -0.05
C ALA A 107 -3.94 12.72 -0.17
N GLN A 108 -3.58 11.76 0.69
CA GLN A 108 -2.24 11.19 0.74
C GLN A 108 -1.89 10.46 -0.58
N PHE A 109 -2.78 9.62 -1.10
CA PHE A 109 -2.52 8.92 -2.36
C PHE A 109 -2.51 9.85 -3.58
N PRO A 110 -3.42 10.83 -3.73
CA PRO A 110 -3.28 11.87 -4.74
C PRO A 110 -1.97 12.65 -4.67
N LEU A 111 -1.48 12.97 -3.46
CA LEU A 111 -0.19 13.61 -3.26
C LEU A 111 0.97 12.66 -3.67
N ASN A 112 0.91 11.41 -3.26
CA ASN A 112 1.91 10.41 -3.63
C ASN A 112 1.95 10.18 -5.14
N LEU A 113 0.80 10.19 -5.81
CA LEU A 113 0.74 10.10 -7.27
C LEU A 113 1.44 11.28 -7.94
N LEU A 114 1.25 12.50 -7.41
CA LEU A 114 1.87 13.71 -7.93
C LEU A 114 3.40 13.70 -7.73
N LEU A 115 3.86 13.37 -6.53
CA LEU A 115 5.27 13.49 -6.14
C LEU A 115 6.10 12.23 -6.45
N HIS A 116 5.47 11.06 -6.47
CA HIS A 116 6.13 9.75 -6.56
C HIS A 116 5.38 8.78 -7.52
N PRO A 117 5.15 9.16 -8.80
CA PRO A 117 4.29 8.39 -9.71
C PRO A 117 4.76 6.95 -9.93
N GLU A 118 6.07 6.71 -9.97
CA GLU A 118 6.61 5.35 -10.11
C GLU A 118 6.33 4.47 -8.89
N MET A 119 6.58 4.99 -7.69
CA MET A 119 6.31 4.29 -6.44
C MET A 119 4.81 4.03 -6.30
N HIS A 120 4.00 5.02 -6.63
CA HIS A 120 2.54 4.89 -6.62
C HIS A 120 2.07 3.80 -7.60
N GLY A 121 2.65 3.74 -8.79
CA GLY A 121 2.36 2.70 -9.78
C GLY A 121 2.70 1.29 -9.28
N ARG A 122 3.85 1.12 -8.60
CA ARG A 122 4.23 -0.15 -7.96
C ARG A 122 3.26 -0.53 -6.85
N TYR A 123 2.82 0.45 -6.06
CA TYR A 123 1.82 0.25 -5.02
C TYR A 123 0.48 -0.24 -5.59
N LEU A 124 -0.04 0.42 -6.64
CA LEU A 124 -1.29 0.00 -7.28
C LEU A 124 -1.21 -1.41 -7.86
N LYS A 125 -0.06 -1.75 -8.47
CA LYS A 125 0.16 -3.12 -8.93
C LYS A 125 0.14 -4.12 -7.77
N SER A 126 0.69 -3.78 -6.61
CA SER A 126 0.66 -4.67 -5.44
C SER A 126 -0.76 -4.94 -4.91
N LEU A 127 -1.69 -4.01 -5.10
CA LEU A 127 -3.11 -4.27 -4.78
C LEU A 127 -3.72 -5.33 -5.71
N LEU A 128 -3.34 -5.31 -6.98
CA LEU A 128 -3.79 -6.32 -7.93
C LEU A 128 -3.07 -7.66 -7.74
N ASP A 129 -1.80 -7.65 -7.34
CA ASP A 129 -1.09 -8.87 -6.94
C ASP A 129 -1.74 -9.49 -5.70
N ALA A 130 -2.18 -8.69 -4.73
CA ALA A 130 -2.96 -9.16 -3.58
C ALA A 130 -4.29 -9.79 -4.00
N TYR A 131 -4.98 -9.20 -4.98
CA TYR A 131 -6.18 -9.77 -5.57
C TYR A 131 -5.90 -11.11 -6.24
N ASP A 132 -4.87 -11.22 -7.07
CA ASP A 132 -4.52 -12.48 -7.75
C ASP A 132 -4.16 -13.60 -6.76
N GLN A 133 -3.57 -13.26 -5.62
CA GLN A 133 -3.12 -14.21 -4.60
C GLN A 133 -4.22 -14.62 -3.62
N SER A 134 -5.15 -13.73 -3.32
CA SER A 134 -6.22 -13.99 -2.34
C SER A 134 -7.62 -14.11 -2.94
N GLY A 135 -7.80 -13.63 -4.16
CA GLY A 135 -9.11 -13.44 -4.79
C GLY A 135 -9.80 -12.12 -4.45
N TRP A 136 -9.20 -11.27 -3.59
CA TRP A 136 -9.85 -10.05 -3.05
C TRP A 136 -8.89 -8.87 -3.02
N LEU A 137 -9.42 -7.67 -3.30
CA LEU A 137 -8.70 -6.43 -3.01
C LEU A 137 -8.69 -6.17 -1.51
N PRO A 138 -7.57 -5.70 -0.93
CA PRO A 138 -7.56 -5.36 0.47
C PRO A 138 -8.36 -4.08 0.76
N SER A 139 -9.13 -4.07 1.84
CA SER A 139 -9.72 -2.84 2.41
C SER A 139 -8.76 -2.16 3.38
N TRP A 140 -7.95 -2.95 4.04
CA TRP A 140 -6.79 -2.59 4.84
C TRP A 140 -5.75 -3.70 4.75
N SER A 141 -4.47 -3.33 4.58
CA SER A 141 -3.34 -4.27 4.59
C SER A 141 -2.58 -4.14 5.91
N CYS A 142 -2.40 -5.27 6.67
CA CYS A 142 -1.61 -5.25 7.90
C CYS A 142 -1.20 -6.67 8.38
N PRO A 143 -0.17 -7.30 7.83
CA PRO A 143 0.37 -7.13 6.48
C PRO A 143 -0.55 -7.66 5.38
N GLY A 144 -1.40 -8.66 5.63
CA GLY A 144 -2.42 -9.17 4.71
C GLY A 144 -3.77 -8.49 4.92
N HIS A 145 -4.86 -9.20 4.59
CA HIS A 145 -6.20 -8.71 4.83
C HIS A 145 -6.44 -8.45 6.31
N SER A 146 -6.77 -7.22 6.65
CA SER A 146 -7.18 -6.83 7.99
C SER A 146 -8.53 -6.14 7.93
N GLY A 147 -9.44 -6.55 8.79
CA GLY A 147 -10.73 -5.90 8.94
C GLY A 147 -10.69 -4.76 9.93
N GLY A 148 -11.59 -3.82 9.76
CA GLY A 148 -11.75 -2.75 10.74
C GLY A 148 -12.08 -1.39 10.16
N MET A 149 -11.83 -1.19 8.87
CA MET A 149 -12.15 0.08 8.20
C MET A 149 -13.36 -0.05 7.28
N ILE A 150 -13.93 1.09 6.96
CA ILE A 150 -15.12 1.23 6.13
C ILE A 150 -14.73 1.26 4.66
N GLY A 151 -15.49 0.55 3.82
CA GLY A 151 -15.51 0.72 2.37
C GLY A 151 -14.34 0.05 1.62
N ASN A 152 -14.50 0.03 0.30
CA ASN A 152 -13.56 -0.59 -0.65
C ASN A 152 -12.76 0.50 -1.39
N HIS A 153 -12.01 1.31 -0.68
CA HIS A 153 -11.32 2.47 -1.25
C HIS A 153 -10.09 2.13 -2.10
N ALA A 154 -9.66 0.86 -2.16
CA ALA A 154 -8.76 0.39 -3.21
C ALA A 154 -9.32 0.72 -4.61
N PHE A 155 -10.66 0.70 -4.78
CA PHE A 155 -11.32 1.12 -6.01
C PHE A 155 -11.03 2.57 -6.37
N SER A 156 -11.13 3.46 -5.38
CA SER A 156 -10.85 4.89 -5.55
C SER A 156 -9.41 5.13 -5.99
N LEU A 157 -8.45 4.40 -5.42
CA LEU A 157 -7.05 4.50 -5.78
C LEU A 157 -6.77 4.07 -7.22
N LEU A 158 -7.30 2.92 -7.62
CA LEU A 158 -7.12 2.38 -8.98
C LEU A 158 -7.79 3.30 -10.02
N ALA A 159 -9.02 3.74 -9.74
CA ALA A 159 -9.77 4.62 -10.65
C ALA A 159 -9.12 6.01 -10.77
N ASP A 160 -8.76 6.65 -9.66
CA ASP A 160 -8.11 7.96 -9.63
C ASP A 160 -6.80 7.95 -10.42
N ALA A 161 -5.96 6.96 -10.18
CA ALA A 161 -4.70 6.82 -10.90
C ALA A 161 -4.89 6.60 -12.40
N TRP A 162 -5.86 5.78 -12.80
CA TRP A 162 -6.16 5.56 -14.21
C TRP A 162 -6.61 6.83 -14.91
N VAL A 163 -7.54 7.59 -14.30
CA VAL A 163 -8.03 8.85 -14.84
C VAL A 163 -6.90 9.88 -14.96
N LYS A 164 -5.96 9.88 -14.03
CA LYS A 164 -4.77 10.75 -14.03
C LYS A 164 -3.63 10.26 -14.93
N GLY A 165 -3.82 9.21 -15.71
CA GLY A 165 -2.86 8.78 -16.73
C GLY A 165 -1.85 7.73 -16.30
N VAL A 166 -1.95 7.14 -15.11
CA VAL A 166 -1.12 5.99 -14.71
C VAL A 166 -1.48 4.76 -15.54
N ARG A 167 -0.45 4.09 -16.07
CA ARG A 167 -0.61 2.93 -16.97
C ARG A 167 0.31 1.77 -16.56
N THR A 168 0.57 1.65 -15.27
CA THR A 168 1.46 0.62 -14.70
C THR A 168 0.76 -0.70 -14.39
N PHE A 169 -0.55 -0.75 -14.57
CA PHE A 169 -1.38 -1.93 -14.31
C PHE A 169 -2.40 -2.15 -15.44
N ASP A 170 -2.90 -3.38 -15.55
CA ASP A 170 -3.95 -3.73 -16.50
C ASP A 170 -5.32 -3.22 -16.01
N PRO A 171 -6.00 -2.35 -16.75
CA PRO A 171 -7.32 -1.83 -16.37
C PRO A 171 -8.42 -2.91 -16.40
N GLN A 172 -8.27 -3.94 -17.23
CA GLN A 172 -9.24 -5.04 -17.27
C GLN A 172 -9.15 -5.90 -16.01
N GLN A 173 -7.91 -6.17 -15.54
CA GLN A 173 -7.69 -6.83 -14.26
C GLN A 173 -8.24 -5.99 -13.10
N ALA A 174 -7.97 -4.69 -13.09
CA ALA A 174 -8.49 -3.79 -12.08
C ALA A 174 -10.02 -3.77 -12.06
N LEU A 175 -10.67 -3.65 -13.21
CA LEU A 175 -12.12 -3.67 -13.33
C LEU A 175 -12.71 -5.01 -12.86
N LYS A 176 -12.10 -6.13 -13.23
CA LYS A 176 -12.50 -7.46 -12.78
C LYS A 176 -12.41 -7.58 -11.26
N ALA A 177 -11.31 -7.14 -10.65
CA ALA A 177 -11.11 -7.17 -9.22
C ALA A 177 -12.15 -6.30 -8.48
N MET A 178 -12.36 -5.08 -8.93
CA MET A 178 -13.37 -4.18 -8.36
C MET A 178 -14.80 -4.73 -8.49
N HIS A 179 -15.13 -5.31 -9.65
CA HIS A 179 -16.45 -5.93 -9.85
C HIS A 179 -16.64 -7.13 -8.92
N HIS A 180 -15.64 -8.01 -8.82
CA HIS A 180 -15.69 -9.16 -7.92
C HIS A 180 -15.94 -8.72 -6.48
N ASP A 181 -15.14 -7.78 -5.96
CA ASP A 181 -15.30 -7.27 -4.59
C ASP A 181 -16.66 -6.59 -4.34
N ALA A 182 -17.27 -6.01 -5.38
CA ALA A 182 -18.54 -5.30 -5.26
C ALA A 182 -19.76 -6.23 -5.32
N THR A 183 -19.63 -7.42 -5.94
CA THR A 183 -20.79 -8.28 -6.30
C THR A 183 -20.72 -9.69 -5.76
N ASP A 184 -19.58 -10.12 -5.25
CA ASP A 184 -19.40 -11.49 -4.79
C ASP A 184 -19.41 -11.59 -3.26
N LYS A 185 -19.77 -12.78 -2.78
CA LYS A 185 -19.82 -13.07 -1.37
C LYS A 185 -18.43 -13.32 -0.82
N ALA A 186 -17.98 -12.45 0.08
CA ALA A 186 -16.72 -12.65 0.79
C ALA A 186 -16.73 -13.92 1.67
N PRO A 187 -15.59 -14.59 1.85
CA PRO A 187 -15.46 -15.70 2.78
C PRO A 187 -15.86 -15.30 4.21
N PHE A 188 -16.50 -16.23 4.91
CA PHE A 188 -16.94 -16.02 6.28
C PHE A 188 -15.77 -15.63 7.20
N GLY A 189 -15.98 -14.61 8.03
CA GLY A 189 -15.01 -14.16 9.04
C GLY A 189 -13.88 -13.27 8.49
N GLN A 190 -13.88 -12.96 7.21
CA GLN A 190 -12.93 -12.00 6.62
C GLN A 190 -13.61 -10.66 6.35
N SER A 191 -12.93 -9.58 6.72
CA SER A 191 -13.40 -8.22 6.44
C SER A 191 -12.88 -7.73 5.08
N ILE A 192 -13.33 -8.41 4.04
CA ILE A 192 -13.03 -8.14 2.63
C ILE A 192 -14.33 -8.13 1.83
N GLY A 193 -14.28 -7.60 0.62
CA GLY A 193 -15.46 -7.45 -0.20
C GLY A 193 -16.41 -6.35 0.33
N ARG A 194 -17.65 -6.36 -0.14
CA ARG A 194 -18.66 -5.35 0.22
C ARG A 194 -19.78 -5.95 1.05
N SER A 195 -19.95 -5.46 2.28
CA SER A 195 -21.10 -5.81 3.11
C SER A 195 -22.40 -5.36 2.45
N GLY A 196 -23.44 -6.20 2.55
CA GLY A 196 -24.77 -5.89 2.02
C GLY A 196 -24.83 -5.77 0.50
N TRP A 197 -23.82 -6.27 -0.24
CA TRP A 197 -23.77 -6.19 -1.70
C TRP A 197 -25.03 -6.73 -2.38
N ARG A 198 -25.60 -7.82 -1.85
CA ARG A 198 -26.81 -8.45 -2.40
C ARG A 198 -28.03 -7.56 -2.25
N ASP A 199 -28.22 -6.95 -1.07
CA ASP A 199 -29.30 -6.02 -0.86
C ASP A 199 -29.15 -4.78 -1.74
N TYR A 200 -27.94 -4.26 -1.83
CA TYR A 200 -27.62 -3.13 -2.71
C TYR A 200 -27.92 -3.46 -4.18
N TYR A 201 -27.52 -4.64 -4.65
CA TYR A 201 -27.78 -5.07 -6.02
C TYR A 201 -29.27 -5.18 -6.32
N LEU A 202 -30.04 -5.76 -5.39
CA LEU A 202 -31.48 -6.02 -5.58
C LEU A 202 -32.35 -4.79 -5.33
N LYS A 203 -31.97 -3.92 -4.40
CA LYS A 203 -32.80 -2.83 -3.89
C LYS A 203 -32.26 -1.43 -4.20
N GLY A 204 -30.99 -1.30 -4.61
CA GLY A 204 -30.30 -0.03 -4.79
C GLY A 204 -29.82 0.63 -3.47
N TYR A 205 -30.04 -0.02 -2.33
CA TYR A 205 -29.58 0.43 -1.01
C TYR A 205 -29.38 -0.76 -0.07
N VAL A 206 -28.62 -0.56 1.01
CA VAL A 206 -28.45 -1.54 2.10
C VAL A 206 -29.41 -1.16 3.25
N PRO A 207 -30.43 -1.97 3.56
CA PRO A 207 -31.37 -1.67 4.64
C PRO A 207 -30.69 -1.70 6.02
N PHE A 208 -31.13 -0.85 6.93
CA PHE A 208 -30.69 -0.89 8.32
C PHE A 208 -31.07 -2.24 8.95
N GLY A 209 -30.11 -2.85 9.64
CA GLY A 209 -30.35 -4.13 10.37
C GLY A 209 -30.22 -5.38 9.50
N THR A 210 -29.86 -5.31 8.23
CA THR A 210 -29.59 -6.49 7.38
C THR A 210 -28.23 -7.15 7.63
N THR A 211 -27.70 -7.02 8.82
CA THR A 211 -26.40 -7.60 9.24
C THR A 211 -26.50 -9.11 9.48
N SER A 212 -27.08 -9.87 8.57
CA SER A 212 -26.98 -11.33 8.58
C SER A 212 -25.65 -11.86 8.02
N GLU A 213 -24.80 -10.99 7.49
CA GLU A 213 -23.45 -11.34 7.10
C GLU A 213 -22.46 -10.63 8.05
N PRO A 214 -21.68 -11.37 8.84
CA PRO A 214 -20.70 -10.79 9.75
C PRO A 214 -19.48 -10.36 8.97
N THR A 215 -19.53 -9.19 8.34
CA THR A 215 -18.35 -8.67 7.68
C THR A 215 -18.46 -7.19 7.45
N ALA A 216 -17.37 -6.52 7.72
CA ALA A 216 -17.12 -5.11 7.48
C ALA A 216 -18.28 -4.18 7.88
N LYS A 217 -18.07 -3.47 8.94
CA LYS A 217 -18.92 -2.33 9.32
C LYS A 217 -18.99 -1.39 8.11
N THR A 218 -20.19 -1.21 7.59
CA THR A 218 -20.49 -0.21 6.56
C THR A 218 -20.19 1.20 7.04
#